data_6183b3c4c572bba6ddbca7389fedb593
#
_entry.id   6183b3c4c572bba6ddbca7389fedb593
#
_cell.length_a   1.000
_cell.length_b   1.000
_cell.length_c   1.000
_cell.angle_alpha   90.00
_cell.angle_beta   90.00
_cell.angle_gamma   90.00
#
_symmetry.space_group_name_H-M   'P 1'
#
loop_
_entity.id
_entity.type
_entity.pdbx_description
1 polymer ?
#
loop_
_entity_poly.entity_id
_entity_poly.type
_entity_poly.pdbx_seq_one_letter_code
_entity_poly.pdbx_strand_id
1 'polypeptide(L)'
;MLHHEAREPYGSPRIWNALRRPGHGVGEQRVARLMRGAGIRPKTVTKWRATTHSTHGLPVAMNTLKRPFTVEAPNRVWAGDITYVWTAEGWLYLAVILDLYARLVIGWAMGQRLIGELAEDALALALANRQPPAGLVPPSDRGSQYAATRYQHVLTTHGMIPSLSRQGNCWDTAWVESFFGTLKRELVSHRRYTTRREATQDIFEYIEVFYNRKRRHSTLGYDSPAEYEAREAVA
;
A
#
# COMPACT_ATOMS: atom_id res chain seq x y z
N MET A 1 25.78 -0.74 -1.64
CA MET A 1 24.91 -0.54 -2.81
C MET A 1 23.49 -0.98 -2.53
N LEU A 2 23.11 -2.26 -2.54
CA LEU A 2 21.71 -2.71 -2.41
C LEU A 2 20.90 -2.12 -1.23
N HIS A 3 21.52 -1.92 -0.08
CA HIS A 3 20.85 -1.33 1.08
C HIS A 3 20.49 0.16 0.85
N HIS A 4 21.39 0.93 0.24
CA HIS A 4 21.13 2.33 -0.10
C HIS A 4 20.14 2.47 -1.27
N GLU A 5 20.26 1.63 -2.30
CA GLU A 5 19.33 1.59 -3.43
C GLU A 5 17.89 1.28 -3.00
N ALA A 6 17.76 0.45 -1.96
CA ALA A 6 16.48 0.12 -1.34
C ALA A 6 15.99 1.18 -0.32
N ARG A 7 16.58 2.37 -0.25
CA ARG A 7 16.25 3.43 0.73
C ARG A 7 16.42 2.99 2.19
N GLU A 8 17.26 1.97 2.44
CA GLU A 8 17.64 1.45 3.75
C GLU A 8 16.54 0.75 4.61
N PRO A 9 15.32 0.45 4.15
CA PRO A 9 14.33 -0.28 4.97
C PRO A 9 14.54 -1.79 4.97
N TYR A 10 15.48 -2.32 4.17
CA TYR A 10 15.64 -3.78 4.02
C TYR A 10 16.45 -4.40 5.15
N GLY A 11 15.81 -5.38 5.83
CA GLY A 11 16.51 -6.32 6.70
C GLY A 11 17.17 -7.45 5.90
N SER A 12 17.90 -8.32 6.63
CA SER A 12 18.65 -9.44 6.02
C SER A 12 17.85 -10.36 5.09
N PRO A 13 16.55 -10.67 5.33
CA PRO A 13 15.80 -11.53 4.41
C PRO A 13 15.62 -10.90 3.01
N ARG A 14 15.30 -9.59 2.97
CA ARG A 14 15.13 -8.88 1.68
C ARG A 14 16.47 -8.68 0.96
N ILE A 15 17.53 -8.34 1.68
CA ILE A 15 18.89 -8.22 1.11
C ILE A 15 19.38 -9.57 0.60
N TRP A 16 19.19 -10.65 1.36
CA TRP A 16 19.53 -11.99 0.92
C TRP A 16 18.80 -12.38 -0.37
N ASN A 17 17.50 -12.17 -0.42
CA ASN A 17 16.71 -12.46 -1.62
C ASN A 17 17.18 -11.63 -2.83
N ALA A 18 17.52 -10.36 -2.63
CA ALA A 18 18.07 -9.50 -3.67
C ALA A 18 19.44 -9.97 -4.18
N LEU A 19 20.28 -10.56 -3.33
CA LEU A 19 21.57 -11.12 -3.71
C LEU A 19 21.44 -12.49 -4.42
N ARG A 20 20.43 -13.28 -4.03
CA ARG A 20 20.20 -14.61 -4.62
C ARG A 20 19.82 -14.55 -6.10
N ARG A 21 19.05 -13.53 -6.52
CA ARG A 21 18.58 -13.39 -7.91
C ARG A 21 19.72 -13.27 -8.95
N PRO A 22 20.78 -12.48 -8.72
CA PRO A 22 21.93 -12.45 -9.61
C PRO A 22 22.88 -13.67 -9.45
N GLY A 23 22.49 -14.71 -8.73
CA GLY A 23 23.28 -15.94 -8.61
C GLY A 23 24.34 -15.94 -7.52
N HIS A 24 24.36 -14.94 -6.62
CA HIS A 24 25.29 -14.96 -5.50
C HIS A 24 24.96 -16.10 -4.52
N GLY A 25 25.82 -17.12 -4.44
CA GLY A 25 25.69 -18.28 -3.56
C GLY A 25 25.94 -18.00 -2.10
N VAL A 26 25.18 -17.04 -1.51
CA VAL A 26 25.30 -16.63 -0.11
C VAL A 26 24.05 -17.02 0.68
N GLY A 27 24.24 -17.63 1.85
CA GLY A 27 23.12 -17.98 2.75
C GLY A 27 22.60 -16.77 3.54
N GLU A 28 21.32 -16.79 3.92
CA GLU A 28 20.66 -15.71 4.67
C GLU A 28 21.38 -15.37 5.99
N GLN A 29 21.81 -16.39 6.75
CA GLN A 29 22.54 -16.20 8.01
C GLN A 29 23.89 -15.48 7.80
N ARG A 30 24.58 -15.75 6.69
CA ARG A 30 25.81 -15.05 6.34
C ARG A 30 25.55 -13.59 6.03
N VAL A 31 24.49 -13.29 5.30
CA VAL A 31 24.05 -11.90 5.03
C VAL A 31 23.73 -11.20 6.33
N ALA A 32 22.95 -11.80 7.23
CA ALA A 32 22.61 -11.22 8.52
C ALA A 32 23.85 -10.93 9.39
N ARG A 33 24.85 -11.83 9.36
CA ARG A 33 26.11 -11.64 10.09
C ARG A 33 26.93 -10.50 9.49
N LEU A 34 27.05 -10.43 8.18
CA LEU A 34 27.79 -9.36 7.48
C LEU A 34 27.14 -8.00 7.71
N MET A 35 25.80 -7.91 7.63
CA MET A 35 25.08 -6.67 7.94
C MET A 35 25.34 -6.19 9.37
N ARG A 36 25.30 -7.10 10.35
CA ARG A 36 25.62 -6.77 11.76
C ARG A 36 27.04 -6.29 11.92
N GLY A 37 28.03 -6.99 11.32
CA GLY A 37 29.43 -6.61 11.37
C GLY A 37 29.74 -5.27 10.71
N ALA A 38 29.00 -4.92 9.68
CA ALA A 38 29.12 -3.63 8.98
C ALA A 38 28.23 -2.52 9.61
N GLY A 39 27.55 -2.78 10.74
CA GLY A 39 26.67 -1.81 11.37
C GLY A 39 25.41 -1.47 10.58
N ILE A 40 25.10 -2.24 9.52
CA ILE A 40 23.95 -2.01 8.66
C ILE A 40 22.69 -2.50 9.36
N ARG A 41 21.77 -1.57 9.63
CA ARG A 41 20.49 -1.84 10.25
C ARG A 41 19.36 -1.32 9.36
N PRO A 42 18.22 -2.04 9.24
CA PRO A 42 17.08 -1.52 8.50
C PRO A 42 16.53 -0.27 9.20
N LYS A 43 16.15 0.73 8.45
CA LYS A 43 15.38 1.87 8.94
C LYS A 43 13.99 1.40 9.37
N THR A 44 13.85 0.97 10.61
CA THR A 44 12.55 0.62 11.19
C THR A 44 12.30 1.49 12.40
N VAL A 45 11.27 2.31 12.33
CA VAL A 45 10.76 3.00 13.53
C VAL A 45 9.85 2.02 14.26
N THR A 46 10.41 1.33 15.25
CA THR A 46 9.64 0.44 16.11
C THR A 46 9.15 1.23 17.32
N LYS A 47 8.00 1.89 17.20
CA LYS A 47 7.19 2.22 18.37
C LYS A 47 5.81 1.61 18.15
N TRP A 48 5.70 0.34 18.53
CA TRP A 48 4.39 -0.26 18.72
C TRP A 48 3.81 0.29 20.02
N ARG A 49 2.79 1.14 19.96
CA ARG A 49 1.90 1.46 21.06
C ARG A 49 0.56 0.82 20.72
N ALA A 50 0.13 -0.12 21.56
CA ALA A 50 -1.26 -0.55 21.56
C ALA A 50 -2.14 0.69 21.84
N THR A 51 -2.87 1.15 20.83
CA THR A 51 -3.72 2.33 20.92
C THR A 51 -5.13 2.01 21.41
N THR A 52 -5.47 0.74 21.53
CA THR A 52 -6.80 0.29 21.99
C THR A 52 -6.66 -0.88 22.96
N HIS A 53 -6.97 -0.63 24.20
CA HIS A 53 -7.33 -1.69 25.17
C HIS A 53 -8.84 -1.90 25.02
N SER A 54 -9.27 -2.83 24.19
CA SER A 54 -10.66 -3.26 24.15
C SER A 54 -10.91 -4.27 25.28
N THR A 55 -11.04 -3.77 26.50
CA THR A 55 -11.57 -4.55 27.65
C THR A 55 -13.08 -4.32 27.70
N HIS A 56 -13.81 -4.87 26.73
CA HIS A 56 -15.27 -4.97 26.86
C HIS A 56 -15.64 -6.45 26.92
N GLY A 57 -16.48 -6.80 27.90
CA GLY A 57 -16.99 -8.17 28.11
C GLY A 57 -18.08 -8.59 27.11
N LEU A 58 -18.02 -8.12 25.87
CA LEU A 58 -18.90 -8.56 24.79
C LEU A 58 -18.28 -9.79 24.10
N PRO A 59 -19.07 -10.83 23.77
CA PRO A 59 -18.54 -12.00 23.11
C PRO A 59 -17.92 -11.60 21.76
N VAL A 60 -16.61 -11.78 21.66
CA VAL A 60 -15.88 -11.63 20.39
C VAL A 60 -16.33 -12.77 19.49
N ALA A 61 -17.05 -12.46 18.43
CA ALA A 61 -17.41 -13.44 17.43
C ALA A 61 -16.14 -14.14 16.94
N MET A 62 -16.13 -15.47 17.01
CA MET A 62 -15.00 -16.28 16.58
C MET A 62 -14.62 -15.90 15.15
N ASN A 63 -13.33 -15.62 14.97
CA ASN A 63 -12.73 -15.32 13.67
C ASN A 63 -12.78 -16.59 12.80
N THR A 64 -13.88 -16.81 12.11
CA THR A 64 -14.14 -17.98 11.26
C THR A 64 -13.43 -17.91 9.90
N LEU A 65 -12.68 -16.86 9.63
CA LEU A 65 -12.03 -16.64 8.33
C LEU A 65 -10.50 -16.70 8.42
N LYS A 66 -9.97 -17.89 8.77
CA LYS A 66 -8.57 -18.26 8.51
C LYS A 66 -8.31 -18.53 7.01
N ARG A 67 -9.01 -17.91 6.09
CA ARG A 67 -8.67 -18.02 4.67
C ARG A 67 -7.86 -16.81 4.25
N PRO A 68 -6.64 -17.01 3.70
CA PRO A 68 -5.95 -15.95 3.01
C PRO A 68 -6.87 -15.49 1.87
N PHE A 69 -7.29 -14.23 1.91
CA PHE A 69 -8.06 -13.64 0.81
C PHE A 69 -7.08 -13.47 -0.35
N THR A 70 -7.10 -14.40 -1.27
CA THR A 70 -6.30 -14.36 -2.50
C THR A 70 -7.19 -13.84 -3.61
N VAL A 71 -6.84 -12.72 -4.19
CA VAL A 71 -7.45 -12.22 -5.42
C VAL A 71 -6.82 -13.00 -6.57
N GLU A 72 -7.64 -13.61 -7.42
CA GLU A 72 -7.17 -14.57 -8.44
C GLU A 72 -6.61 -13.89 -9.70
N ALA A 73 -6.96 -12.63 -9.95
CA ALA A 73 -6.53 -11.91 -11.14
C ALA A 73 -6.48 -10.39 -10.89
N PRO A 74 -5.66 -9.64 -11.65
CA PRO A 74 -5.65 -8.18 -11.59
C PRO A 74 -7.02 -7.60 -11.97
N ASN A 75 -7.29 -6.40 -11.45
CA ASN A 75 -8.53 -5.66 -11.71
C ASN A 75 -9.83 -6.38 -11.31
N ARG A 76 -9.78 -7.24 -10.30
CA ARG A 76 -10.98 -7.86 -9.71
C ARG A 76 -11.44 -7.16 -8.45
N VAL A 77 -10.50 -6.76 -7.61
CA VAL A 77 -10.79 -6.10 -6.34
C VAL A 77 -9.80 -4.96 -6.14
N TRP A 78 -10.32 -3.77 -6.01
CA TRP A 78 -9.54 -2.60 -5.63
C TRP A 78 -9.90 -2.18 -4.21
N ALA A 79 -8.92 -1.67 -3.48
CA ALA A 79 -9.12 -1.08 -2.16
C ALA A 79 -8.57 0.34 -2.14
N GLY A 80 -9.24 1.24 -1.46
CA GLY A 80 -8.82 2.63 -1.35
C GLY A 80 -9.04 3.18 0.05
N ASP A 81 -8.18 4.12 0.43
CA ASP A 81 -8.29 4.84 1.70
C ASP A 81 -7.51 6.16 1.61
N ILE A 82 -7.70 7.03 2.60
CA ILE A 82 -7.06 8.34 2.68
C ILE A 82 -6.22 8.42 3.96
N THR A 83 -4.98 8.85 3.82
CA THR A 83 -4.11 9.18 4.94
C THR A 83 -3.65 10.63 4.88
N TYR A 84 -2.92 11.08 5.89
CA TYR A 84 -2.39 12.43 5.95
C TYR A 84 -0.93 12.44 6.41
N VAL A 85 -0.18 13.43 5.93
CA VAL A 85 1.22 13.69 6.21
C VAL A 85 1.36 15.13 6.70
N TRP A 86 2.09 15.32 7.77
CA TRP A 86 2.33 16.65 8.31
C TRP A 86 3.47 17.36 7.58
N THR A 87 3.27 18.64 7.27
CA THR A 87 4.28 19.57 6.76
C THR A 87 4.23 20.86 7.55
N ALA A 88 5.25 21.71 7.46
CA ALA A 88 5.24 23.01 8.12
C ALA A 88 4.14 23.96 7.58
N GLU A 89 3.64 23.71 6.37
CA GLU A 89 2.47 24.40 5.80
C GLU A 89 1.10 23.80 6.24
N GLY A 90 1.11 22.75 7.06
CA GLY A 90 -0.08 22.01 7.51
C GLY A 90 -0.24 20.64 6.83
N TRP A 91 -1.41 20.04 6.97
CA TRP A 91 -1.67 18.70 6.47
C TRP A 91 -1.64 18.61 4.94
N LEU A 92 -1.03 17.54 4.45
CA LEU A 92 -1.16 17.03 3.10
C LEU A 92 -1.94 15.72 3.17
N TYR A 93 -3.07 15.63 2.49
CA TYR A 93 -3.88 14.41 2.39
C TYR A 93 -3.46 13.61 1.16
N LEU A 94 -3.42 12.29 1.30
CA LEU A 94 -3.08 11.34 0.25
C LEU A 94 -4.18 10.30 0.16
N ALA A 95 -4.92 10.28 -0.94
CA ALA A 95 -5.79 9.18 -1.33
C ALA A 95 -5.04 8.18 -2.19
N VAL A 96 -5.27 6.89 -1.97
CA VAL A 96 -4.59 5.81 -2.69
C VAL A 96 -5.61 4.74 -3.06
N ILE A 97 -5.45 4.15 -4.24
CA ILE A 97 -6.16 2.95 -4.69
C ILE A 97 -5.13 1.87 -5.02
N LEU A 98 -5.30 0.71 -4.40
CA LEU A 98 -4.51 -0.49 -4.63
C LEU A 98 -5.32 -1.53 -5.40
N ASP A 99 -4.70 -2.16 -6.38
CA ASP A 99 -5.12 -3.47 -6.88
C ASP A 99 -4.65 -4.55 -5.89
N LEU A 100 -5.58 -5.28 -5.32
CA LEU A 100 -5.29 -6.25 -4.26
C LEU A 100 -4.61 -7.52 -4.78
N TYR A 101 -4.63 -7.79 -6.07
CA TYR A 101 -3.93 -8.91 -6.68
C TYR A 101 -2.41 -8.83 -6.48
N ALA A 102 -1.81 -7.75 -6.97
CA ALA A 102 -0.38 -7.51 -6.88
C ALA A 102 0.00 -6.49 -5.79
N ARG A 103 -0.98 -5.93 -5.05
CA ARG A 103 -0.77 -4.81 -4.10
C ARG A 103 -0.15 -3.58 -4.77
N LEU A 104 -0.43 -3.42 -6.04
CA LEU A 104 0.07 -2.32 -6.85
C LEU A 104 -0.76 -1.07 -6.55
N VAL A 105 -0.11 0.06 -6.28
CA VAL A 105 -0.78 1.35 -6.25
C VAL A 105 -1.08 1.76 -7.69
N ILE A 106 -2.35 1.76 -8.05
CA ILE A 106 -2.82 2.00 -9.41
C ILE A 106 -3.39 3.40 -9.63
N GLY A 107 -3.78 4.07 -8.53
CA GLY A 107 -4.25 5.44 -8.54
C GLY A 107 -3.98 6.11 -7.21
N TRP A 108 -3.70 7.41 -7.27
CA TRP A 108 -3.46 8.23 -6.08
C TRP A 108 -3.69 9.71 -6.40
N ALA A 109 -4.03 10.47 -5.37
CA ALA A 109 -4.15 11.92 -5.45
C ALA A 109 -3.69 12.55 -4.14
N MET A 110 -3.18 13.79 -4.21
CA MET A 110 -2.74 14.54 -3.05
C MET A 110 -3.39 15.92 -3.00
N GLY A 111 -3.82 16.37 -1.82
CA GLY A 111 -4.51 17.63 -1.64
C GLY A 111 -4.31 18.27 -0.28
N GLN A 112 -4.65 19.55 -0.17
CA GLN A 112 -4.54 20.32 1.07
C GLN A 112 -5.76 20.16 1.98
N ARG A 113 -6.84 19.58 1.48
CA ARG A 113 -8.12 19.40 2.18
C ARG A 113 -8.62 17.97 2.02
N LEU A 114 -9.27 17.48 3.05
CA LEU A 114 -9.98 16.21 3.01
C LEU A 114 -11.37 16.44 2.39
N ILE A 115 -11.46 16.34 1.08
CA ILE A 115 -12.70 16.53 0.31
C ILE A 115 -12.95 15.30 -0.59
N GLY A 116 -14.20 15.11 -0.99
CA GLY A 116 -14.61 13.97 -1.84
C GLY A 116 -13.86 13.91 -3.17
N GLU A 117 -13.54 15.06 -3.75
CA GLU A 117 -12.76 15.21 -4.98
C GLU A 117 -11.41 14.47 -4.93
N LEU A 118 -10.78 14.39 -3.75
CA LEU A 118 -9.50 13.71 -3.60
C LEU A 118 -9.61 12.19 -3.88
N ALA A 119 -10.68 11.55 -3.43
CA ALA A 119 -10.95 10.14 -3.72
C ALA A 119 -11.35 9.95 -5.18
N GLU A 120 -12.09 10.90 -5.76
CA GLU A 120 -12.49 10.90 -7.17
C GLU A 120 -11.27 11.02 -8.09
N ASP A 121 -10.33 11.90 -7.80
CA ASP A 121 -9.09 12.08 -8.57
C ASP A 121 -8.22 10.82 -8.53
N ALA A 122 -8.09 10.18 -7.35
CA ALA A 122 -7.39 8.91 -7.22
C ALA A 122 -8.07 7.81 -8.05
N LEU A 123 -9.40 7.75 -8.04
CA LEU A 123 -10.17 6.80 -8.85
C LEU A 123 -10.03 7.08 -10.34
N ALA A 124 -10.09 8.33 -10.76
CA ALA A 124 -9.92 8.72 -12.16
C ALA A 124 -8.55 8.28 -12.69
N LEU A 125 -7.49 8.49 -11.90
CA LEU A 125 -6.14 8.03 -12.26
C LEU A 125 -6.08 6.49 -12.34
N ALA A 126 -6.69 5.76 -11.40
CA ALA A 126 -6.74 4.30 -11.43
C ALA A 126 -7.45 3.77 -12.67
N LEU A 127 -8.58 4.39 -13.04
CA LEU A 127 -9.34 4.03 -14.24
C LEU A 127 -8.56 4.30 -15.54
N ALA A 128 -7.89 5.44 -15.62
CA ALA A 128 -7.04 5.79 -16.76
C ALA A 128 -5.88 4.80 -16.94
N ASN A 129 -5.27 4.36 -15.84
CA ASN A 129 -4.14 3.44 -15.86
C ASN A 129 -4.53 1.99 -16.17
N ARG A 130 -5.76 1.56 -15.80
CA ARG A 130 -6.13 0.14 -15.78
C ARG A 130 -7.22 -0.26 -16.75
N GLN A 131 -8.17 0.62 -17.06
CA GLN A 131 -9.34 0.30 -17.89
C GLN A 131 -9.98 -1.05 -17.48
N PRO A 132 -10.45 -1.19 -16.23
CA PRO A 132 -10.88 -2.47 -15.69
C PRO A 132 -12.10 -3.01 -16.43
N PRO A 133 -12.26 -4.35 -16.51
CA PRO A 133 -13.47 -4.94 -17.05
C PRO A 133 -14.67 -4.64 -16.13
N ALA A 134 -15.88 -4.77 -16.69
CA ALA A 134 -17.09 -4.70 -15.89
C ALA A 134 -17.10 -5.78 -14.80
N GLY A 135 -17.69 -5.47 -13.65
CA GLY A 135 -17.75 -6.40 -12.52
C GLY A 135 -16.63 -6.25 -11.50
N LEU A 136 -15.74 -5.26 -11.68
CA LEU A 136 -14.78 -4.89 -10.64
C LEU A 136 -15.48 -4.52 -9.33
N VAL A 137 -14.96 -5.01 -8.21
CA VAL A 137 -15.34 -4.55 -6.87
C VAL A 137 -14.55 -3.27 -6.57
N PRO A 138 -15.24 -2.11 -6.47
CA PRO A 138 -14.58 -0.82 -6.29
C PRO A 138 -14.08 -0.66 -4.85
N PRO A 139 -13.15 0.29 -4.62
CA PRO A 139 -12.79 0.69 -3.27
C PRO A 139 -14.03 1.27 -2.57
N SER A 140 -14.35 0.72 -1.42
CA SER A 140 -15.45 1.19 -0.58
C SER A 140 -14.95 1.39 0.85
N ASP A 141 -14.90 2.64 1.29
CA ASP A 141 -14.81 2.98 2.71
C ASP A 141 -16.13 3.63 3.16
N ARG A 142 -16.40 3.57 4.46
CA ARG A 142 -17.58 4.21 5.08
C ARG A 142 -17.45 5.73 5.20
N GLY A 143 -16.35 6.30 4.72
CA GLY A 143 -16.17 7.75 4.71
C GLY A 143 -17.19 8.46 3.82
N SER A 144 -17.67 9.61 4.25
CA SER A 144 -18.60 10.45 3.47
C SER A 144 -18.06 10.79 2.07
N GLN A 145 -16.75 10.69 1.86
CA GLN A 145 -16.07 10.95 0.60
C GLN A 145 -16.43 9.91 -0.49
N TYR A 146 -16.64 8.64 -0.08
CA TYR A 146 -17.02 7.56 -0.99
C TYR A 146 -18.52 7.44 -1.20
N ALA A 147 -19.31 8.12 -0.34
CA ALA A 147 -20.76 8.21 -0.46
C ALA A 147 -21.23 9.36 -1.38
N ALA A 148 -20.31 10.19 -1.88
CA ALA A 148 -20.64 11.30 -2.75
C ALA A 148 -21.32 10.81 -4.05
N THR A 149 -22.39 11.46 -4.45
CA THR A 149 -23.19 11.11 -5.63
C THR A 149 -22.34 11.01 -6.90
N ARG A 150 -21.35 11.87 -7.03
CA ARG A 150 -20.42 11.89 -8.16
C ARG A 150 -19.51 10.67 -8.19
N TYR A 151 -18.99 10.24 -7.04
CA TYR A 151 -18.20 9.02 -6.92
C TYR A 151 -19.03 7.79 -7.32
N GLN A 152 -20.26 7.68 -6.83
CA GLN A 152 -21.18 6.60 -7.18
C GLN A 152 -21.54 6.59 -8.67
N HIS A 153 -21.67 7.76 -9.28
CA HIS A 153 -21.93 7.88 -10.71
C HIS A 153 -20.76 7.34 -11.53
N VAL A 154 -19.52 7.64 -11.15
CA VAL A 154 -18.32 7.10 -11.82
C VAL A 154 -18.29 5.58 -11.74
N LEU A 155 -18.59 5.01 -10.57
CA LEU A 155 -18.64 3.55 -10.39
C LEU A 155 -19.68 2.90 -11.32
N THR A 156 -20.88 3.47 -11.37
CA THR A 156 -21.98 2.96 -12.21
C THR A 156 -21.65 3.06 -13.70
N THR A 157 -21.08 4.18 -14.13
CA THR A 157 -20.70 4.40 -15.54
C THR A 157 -19.66 3.38 -16.03
N HIS A 158 -18.79 2.90 -15.14
CA HIS A 158 -17.78 1.90 -15.47
C HIS A 158 -18.22 0.46 -15.18
N GLY A 159 -19.52 0.23 -14.91
CA GLY A 159 -20.05 -1.11 -14.65
C GLY A 159 -19.45 -1.78 -13.42
N MET A 160 -18.99 -1.00 -12.47
CA MET A 160 -18.48 -1.52 -11.20
C MET A 160 -19.63 -1.98 -10.32
N ILE A 161 -19.44 -3.07 -9.61
CA ILE A 161 -20.45 -3.61 -8.70
C ILE A 161 -20.18 -3.04 -7.31
N PRO A 162 -20.99 -2.08 -6.83
CA PRO A 162 -20.84 -1.63 -5.45
C PRO A 162 -21.00 -2.85 -4.54
N SER A 163 -20.04 -3.11 -3.70
CA SER A 163 -20.12 -4.17 -2.71
C SER A 163 -21.11 -3.77 -1.62
N LEU A 164 -22.39 -3.85 -1.91
CA LEU A 164 -23.49 -3.62 -0.95
C LEU A 164 -23.58 -4.74 0.09
N SER A 165 -22.86 -5.82 -0.06
CA SER A 165 -23.21 -7.07 0.60
C SER A 165 -22.48 -7.37 1.89
N ARG A 166 -21.58 -6.54 2.41
CA ARG A 166 -20.97 -6.85 3.71
C ARG A 166 -20.68 -5.60 4.55
N GLN A 167 -21.63 -5.28 5.44
CA GLN A 167 -21.30 -4.54 6.66
C GLN A 167 -20.11 -5.25 7.34
N GLY A 168 -18.95 -4.61 7.37
CA GLY A 168 -17.82 -5.08 8.16
C GLY A 168 -16.70 -5.80 7.41
N ASN A 169 -16.50 -5.61 6.12
CA ASN A 169 -15.30 -6.09 5.43
C ASN A 169 -14.07 -5.23 5.84
N CYS A 170 -13.60 -5.41 7.08
CA CYS A 170 -12.33 -4.85 7.57
C CYS A 170 -11.11 -5.32 6.77
N TRP A 171 -11.28 -6.25 5.85
CA TRP A 171 -10.17 -6.89 5.15
C TRP A 171 -9.60 -6.03 4.02
N ASP A 172 -10.44 -5.25 3.35
CA ASP A 172 -10.01 -4.42 2.23
C ASP A 172 -9.18 -3.23 2.74
N THR A 173 -9.57 -2.68 3.88
CA THR A 173 -8.87 -1.58 4.56
C THR A 173 -7.49 -2.01 5.07
N ALA A 174 -7.35 -3.25 5.56
CA ALA A 174 -6.09 -3.76 6.11
C ALA A 174 -4.92 -3.72 5.12
N TRP A 175 -5.17 -3.92 3.84
CA TRP A 175 -4.14 -3.85 2.80
C TRP A 175 -3.66 -2.42 2.58
N VAL A 176 -4.58 -1.48 2.50
CA VAL A 176 -4.25 -0.06 2.34
C VAL A 176 -3.62 0.50 3.61
N GLU A 177 -4.10 0.11 4.79
CA GLU A 177 -3.47 0.43 6.08
C GLU A 177 -2.03 -0.10 6.15
N SER A 178 -1.80 -1.32 5.67
CA SER A 178 -0.46 -1.92 5.56
C SER A 178 0.45 -1.13 4.64
N PHE A 179 -0.07 -0.65 3.51
CA PHE A 179 0.64 0.25 2.61
C PHE A 179 0.98 1.57 3.31
N PHE A 180 0.01 2.24 3.92
CA PHE A 180 0.26 3.49 4.65
C PHE A 180 1.23 3.32 5.82
N GLY A 181 1.11 2.23 6.57
CA GLY A 181 2.07 1.88 7.61
C GLY A 181 3.48 1.71 7.05
N THR A 182 3.61 1.16 5.85
CA THR A 182 4.88 0.98 5.16
C THR A 182 5.43 2.32 4.66
N LEU A 183 4.64 3.13 3.97
CA LEU A 183 4.99 4.48 3.53
C LEU A 183 5.47 5.35 4.71
N LYS A 184 4.71 5.34 5.80
CA LYS A 184 5.07 6.11 7.00
C LYS A 184 6.37 5.63 7.62
N ARG A 185 6.58 4.33 7.76
CA ARG A 185 7.81 3.76 8.35
C ARG A 185 9.05 3.92 7.47
N GLU A 186 8.90 3.80 6.16
CA GLU A 186 10.04 3.79 5.25
C GLU A 186 10.40 5.19 4.72
N LEU A 187 9.46 6.13 4.70
CA LEU A 187 9.66 7.48 4.19
C LEU A 187 9.30 8.56 5.22
N VAL A 188 8.02 8.72 5.53
CA VAL A 188 7.49 9.91 6.21
C VAL A 188 8.09 10.12 7.60
N SER A 189 8.26 9.06 8.39
CA SER A 189 8.79 9.14 9.77
C SER A 189 10.28 9.56 9.84
N HIS A 190 10.98 9.56 8.71
CA HIS A 190 12.39 9.96 8.60
C HIS A 190 12.58 11.35 7.99
N ARG A 191 11.48 12.03 7.67
CA ARG A 191 11.49 13.34 7.03
C ARG A 191 10.77 14.39 7.88
N ARG A 192 11.21 15.62 7.73
CA ARG A 192 10.49 16.81 8.21
C ARG A 192 10.27 17.69 7.00
N TYR A 193 9.07 17.67 6.48
CA TYR A 193 8.73 18.43 5.29
C TYR A 193 8.48 19.89 5.63
N THR A 194 9.16 20.78 4.94
CA THR A 194 8.94 22.23 5.06
C THR A 194 7.70 22.64 4.27
N THR A 195 7.51 22.06 3.09
CA THR A 195 6.39 22.39 2.20
C THR A 195 5.60 21.16 1.80
N ARG A 196 4.34 21.34 1.44
CA ARG A 196 3.51 20.28 0.84
C ARG A 196 4.10 19.79 -0.49
N ARG A 197 4.70 20.71 -1.26
CA ARG A 197 5.35 20.37 -2.53
C ARG A 197 6.50 19.36 -2.33
N GLU A 198 7.33 19.57 -1.34
CA GLU A 198 8.42 18.64 -0.98
C GLU A 198 7.85 17.25 -0.63
N ALA A 199 6.83 17.21 0.24
CA ALA A 199 6.18 15.96 0.61
C ALA A 199 5.54 15.25 -0.60
N THR A 200 4.91 16.01 -1.49
CA THR A 200 4.29 15.49 -2.71
C THR A 200 5.32 14.84 -3.63
N GLN A 201 6.47 15.48 -3.84
CA GLN A 201 7.54 14.93 -4.68
C GLN A 201 8.12 13.64 -4.10
N ASP A 202 8.40 13.61 -2.80
CA ASP A 202 8.95 12.42 -2.13
C ASP A 202 7.96 11.24 -2.16
N ILE A 203 6.67 11.51 -1.94
CA ILE A 203 5.62 10.48 -1.96
C ILE A 203 5.40 9.97 -3.38
N PHE A 204 5.39 10.87 -4.37
CA PHE A 204 5.32 10.49 -5.79
C PHE A 204 6.46 9.52 -6.15
N GLU A 205 7.70 9.89 -5.85
CA GLU A 205 8.86 9.05 -6.14
C GLU A 205 8.80 7.72 -5.37
N TYR A 206 8.31 7.77 -4.11
CA TYR A 206 8.14 6.55 -3.34
C TYR A 206 7.14 5.59 -3.99
N ILE A 207 5.99 6.07 -4.44
CA ILE A 207 4.94 5.24 -5.05
C ILE A 207 5.41 4.72 -6.41
N GLU A 208 5.76 5.65 -7.33
CA GLU A 208 5.95 5.30 -8.73
C GLU A 208 7.29 4.61 -9.02
N VAL A 209 8.35 5.05 -8.35
CA VAL A 209 9.69 4.55 -8.64
C VAL A 209 10.09 3.42 -7.70
N PHE A 210 9.76 3.54 -6.42
CA PHE A 210 10.23 2.59 -5.42
C PHE A 210 9.21 1.51 -5.08
N TYR A 211 8.03 1.88 -4.54
CA TYR A 211 7.06 0.91 -4.04
C TYR A 211 6.55 -0.02 -5.13
N ASN A 212 6.06 0.54 -6.22
CA ASN A 212 5.49 -0.26 -7.30
C ASN A 212 6.53 -1.10 -8.06
N ARG A 213 7.72 -0.56 -8.30
CA ARG A 213 8.69 -1.14 -9.25
C ARG A 213 9.89 -1.83 -8.61
N LYS A 214 10.28 -1.45 -7.40
CA LYS A 214 11.53 -1.93 -6.78
C LYS A 214 11.34 -2.60 -5.43
N ARG A 215 10.30 -2.14 -4.67
CA ARG A 215 10.13 -2.61 -3.31
C ARG A 215 9.71 -4.07 -3.26
N ARG A 216 10.55 -4.88 -2.62
CA ARG A 216 10.30 -6.33 -2.48
C ARG A 216 9.28 -6.62 -1.39
N HIS A 217 8.26 -7.39 -1.76
CA HIS A 217 7.20 -7.84 -0.88
C HIS A 217 7.37 -9.31 -0.52
N SER A 218 7.51 -9.63 0.77
CA SER A 218 7.64 -11.02 1.24
C SER A 218 6.43 -11.89 0.88
N THR A 219 5.25 -11.29 0.83
CA THR A 219 3.99 -11.98 0.48
C THR A 219 3.79 -12.18 -1.02
N LEU A 220 4.61 -11.54 -1.85
CA LEU A 220 4.66 -11.72 -3.30
C LEU A 220 5.92 -12.50 -3.74
N GLY A 221 6.44 -13.37 -2.87
CA GLY A 221 7.67 -14.10 -3.17
C GLY A 221 8.91 -13.22 -3.32
N TYR A 222 8.90 -12.05 -2.68
CA TYR A 222 9.93 -11.02 -2.81
C TYR A 222 10.02 -10.37 -4.20
N ASP A 223 8.98 -10.45 -5.01
CA ASP A 223 8.82 -9.59 -6.18
C ASP A 223 8.35 -8.19 -5.76
N SER A 224 8.61 -7.19 -6.58
CA SER A 224 7.88 -5.93 -6.50
C SER A 224 6.44 -6.13 -7.02
N PRO A 225 5.49 -5.25 -6.68
CA PRO A 225 4.15 -5.31 -7.22
C PRO A 225 4.09 -5.44 -8.75
N ALA A 226 4.87 -4.63 -9.46
CA ALA A 226 4.92 -4.66 -10.92
C ALA A 226 5.59 -5.92 -11.48
N GLU A 227 6.67 -6.43 -10.85
CA GLU A 227 7.30 -7.68 -11.25
C GLU A 227 6.36 -8.87 -11.05
N TYR A 228 5.62 -8.90 -9.92
CA TYR A 228 4.66 -9.96 -9.63
C TYR A 228 3.56 -10.01 -10.70
N GLU A 229 2.92 -8.87 -10.98
CA GLU A 229 1.87 -8.79 -11.97
C GLU A 229 2.35 -9.17 -13.38
N ALA A 230 3.52 -8.69 -13.79
CA ALA A 230 4.09 -9.02 -15.11
C ALA A 230 4.42 -10.51 -15.25
N ARG A 231 4.91 -11.15 -14.20
CA ARG A 231 5.22 -12.58 -14.21
C ARG A 231 3.97 -13.45 -14.37
N GLU A 232 2.92 -13.13 -13.61
CA GLU A 232 1.68 -13.90 -13.62
C GLU A 232 0.84 -13.66 -14.90
N ALA A 233 1.07 -12.54 -15.60
CA ALA A 233 0.45 -12.29 -16.90
C ALA A 233 1.02 -13.16 -18.04
N VAL A 234 2.19 -13.75 -17.84
CA VAL A 234 2.89 -14.59 -18.83
C VAL A 234 2.74 -16.10 -18.53
N ALA A 235 2.26 -16.45 -17.35
CA ALA A 235 2.06 -17.83 -16.92
C ALA A 235 0.66 -18.35 -17.30
#